data_5fed2f48ea0330cddd9646bfc0c455d7
#
_entry.id   5fed2f48ea0330cddd9646bfc0c455d7
#
_cell.length_a   1.000
_cell.length_b   1.000
_cell.length_c   1.000
_cell.angle_alpha   90.00
_cell.angle_beta   90.00
_cell.angle_gamma   90.00
#
_symmetry.space_group_name_H-M   'P 1'
#
loop_
_entity.id
_entity.type
_entity.pdbx_description
1 polymer ?
#
loop_
_entity_poly.entity_id
_entity_poly.type
_entity_poly.pdbx_seq_one_letter_code
_entity_poly.pdbx_strand_id
1 'polypeptide(L)'
;MRSAECGMRNAELTDQRRSALLPPVLCYHRIGGPAELGVTRVAKSVFARQMTTLARAGWKTLTLDQFAERLRSGDSAFRTPHSALLLTFDDGYASLAEHVYPVLADVGFTATTFLITDYVGRLNTWDVRYTWDRLGHLDWDRIGRWQERGFDFASHSASHTRLTWLSDAHAAAELERSRQTLRHRLGPQATRAVAYPFGARDERIERLARAAGYELGFGGVRGNGSPLALARLPVYVWDVGSIPVGLQGGTSGAMGRFVAHAANRCAVGTSVMQGIRSWVSGVRASHTPPPNTRRLTPLITGFPWPRRPPSRGIPCRRKSSCR
;
A
#
# COMPACT_ATOMS: atom_id res chain seq x y z
N MET A 1 3.17 15.54 -42.25
CA MET A 1 2.13 15.30 -41.24
C MET A 1 1.74 13.83 -41.07
N ARG A 2 1.59 13.01 -42.12
CA ARG A 2 1.18 11.56 -41.98
C ARG A 2 2.15 10.65 -41.21
N SER A 3 3.46 10.96 -41.22
CA SER A 3 4.48 10.11 -40.52
C SER A 3 4.45 10.22 -39.00
N ALA A 4 4.15 11.40 -38.45
CA ALA A 4 4.05 11.60 -36.98
C ALA A 4 2.79 10.96 -36.36
N GLU A 5 1.67 10.99 -37.12
CA GLU A 5 0.42 10.34 -36.66
C GLU A 5 0.52 8.81 -36.72
N CYS A 6 1.29 8.24 -37.61
CA CYS A 6 1.55 6.79 -37.69
C CYS A 6 2.43 6.35 -36.51
N GLY A 7 3.44 7.14 -36.15
CA GLY A 7 4.31 6.87 -34.99
C GLY A 7 3.57 6.92 -33.65
N MET A 8 2.69 7.90 -33.49
CA MET A 8 1.87 8.01 -32.23
C MET A 8 0.88 6.85 -32.11
N ARG A 9 0.17 6.47 -33.16
CA ARG A 9 -0.74 5.31 -33.12
C ARG A 9 -0.02 3.99 -32.84
N ASN A 10 1.18 3.80 -33.39
CA ASN A 10 1.98 2.60 -33.12
C ASN A 10 2.49 2.57 -31.65
N ALA A 11 2.87 3.72 -31.11
CA ALA A 11 3.27 3.84 -29.69
C ALA A 11 2.08 3.54 -28.74
N GLU A 12 0.90 4.09 -29.03
CA GLU A 12 -0.32 3.82 -28.24
C GLU A 12 -0.76 2.36 -28.32
N LEU A 13 -0.68 1.73 -29.50
CA LEU A 13 -1.00 0.31 -29.69
C LEU A 13 0.02 -0.60 -28.98
N THR A 14 1.28 -0.20 -28.92
CA THR A 14 2.34 -0.95 -28.22
C THR A 14 2.15 -0.84 -26.71
N ASP A 15 1.76 0.33 -26.22
CA ASP A 15 1.49 0.59 -24.81
C ASP A 15 0.22 -0.12 -24.32
N GLN A 16 -0.84 -0.11 -25.14
CA GLN A 16 -2.06 -0.88 -24.86
C GLN A 16 -1.81 -2.39 -24.84
N ARG A 17 -0.96 -2.92 -25.74
CA ARG A 17 -0.56 -4.33 -25.74
C ARG A 17 0.29 -4.68 -24.51
N ARG A 18 1.21 -3.82 -24.11
CA ARG A 18 2.02 -3.97 -22.89
C ARG A 18 1.16 -3.97 -21.63
N SER A 19 0.21 -3.05 -21.55
CA SER A 19 -0.73 -2.97 -20.41
C SER A 19 -1.65 -4.20 -20.34
N ALA A 20 -2.00 -4.81 -21.48
CA ALA A 20 -2.83 -6.02 -21.53
C ALA A 20 -2.08 -7.30 -21.12
N LEU A 21 -0.75 -7.26 -21.02
CA LEU A 21 0.10 -8.40 -20.64
C LEU A 21 0.47 -8.39 -19.14
N LEU A 22 0.27 -7.27 -18.45
CA LEU A 22 0.58 -7.19 -17.02
C LEU A 22 -0.50 -7.87 -16.17
N PRO A 23 -0.11 -8.57 -15.09
CA PRO A 23 -1.07 -9.06 -14.13
C PRO A 23 -1.95 -7.93 -13.59
N PRO A 24 -3.28 -8.12 -13.46
CA PRO A 24 -4.15 -7.11 -12.91
C PRO A 24 -3.77 -6.79 -11.46
N VAL A 25 -3.92 -5.52 -11.08
CA VAL A 25 -3.66 -5.03 -9.74
C VAL A 25 -4.98 -4.67 -9.07
N LEU A 26 -5.45 -5.47 -8.13
CA LEU A 26 -6.63 -5.15 -7.32
C LEU A 26 -6.28 -4.19 -6.20
N CYS A 27 -7.13 -3.21 -5.96
CA CYS A 27 -6.97 -2.25 -4.88
C CYS A 27 -8.18 -2.24 -3.95
N TYR A 28 -7.96 -2.68 -2.73
CA TYR A 28 -8.88 -2.55 -1.61
C TYR A 28 -8.39 -1.47 -0.64
N HIS A 29 -9.26 -1.01 0.24
CA HIS A 29 -8.87 -0.12 1.34
C HIS A 29 -9.30 -0.74 2.66
N ARG A 30 -10.56 -0.67 3.00
CA ARG A 30 -11.12 -1.12 4.27
C ARG A 30 -12.00 -2.33 4.13
N ILE A 31 -11.74 -3.34 4.97
CA ILE A 31 -12.56 -4.56 5.05
C ILE A 31 -13.25 -4.61 6.41
N GLY A 32 -14.58 -4.67 6.39
CA GLY A 32 -15.38 -4.73 7.61
C GLY A 32 -15.42 -3.41 8.39
N GLY A 33 -15.72 -3.50 9.69
CA GLY A 33 -15.90 -2.37 10.59
C GLY A 33 -17.27 -1.69 10.46
N PRO A 34 -17.54 -0.61 11.23
CA PRO A 34 -18.82 0.09 11.21
C PRO A 34 -19.13 0.67 9.83
N ALA A 35 -20.42 0.85 9.55
CA ALA A 35 -20.89 1.50 8.33
C ALA A 35 -20.45 2.98 8.33
N GLU A 36 -20.06 3.47 7.17
CA GLU A 36 -19.67 4.87 6.97
C GLU A 36 -20.20 5.38 5.63
N LEU A 37 -20.28 6.69 5.50
CA LEU A 37 -20.54 7.35 4.23
C LEU A 37 -19.23 7.32 3.40
N GLY A 38 -19.01 6.21 2.70
CA GLY A 38 -17.82 6.01 1.88
C GLY A 38 -17.97 4.78 0.99
N VAL A 39 -17.28 4.78 -0.14
CA VAL A 39 -17.41 3.72 -1.15
C VAL A 39 -16.32 2.65 -1.02
N THR A 40 -15.29 2.89 -0.21
CA THR A 40 -14.08 2.06 -0.14
C THR A 40 -14.17 0.90 0.85
N ARG A 41 -15.25 0.81 1.65
CA ARG A 41 -15.48 -0.28 2.59
C ARG A 41 -16.14 -1.49 1.92
N VAL A 42 -15.48 -2.64 2.00
CA VAL A 42 -16.05 -3.93 1.56
C VAL A 42 -16.42 -4.78 2.79
N ALA A 43 -17.56 -5.45 2.75
CA ALA A 43 -17.99 -6.34 3.85
C ALA A 43 -17.05 -7.54 3.97
N LYS A 44 -16.78 -8.00 5.20
CA LYS A 44 -15.89 -9.16 5.48
C LYS A 44 -16.32 -10.42 4.71
N SER A 45 -17.63 -10.71 4.70
CA SER A 45 -18.18 -11.88 4.01
C SER A 45 -18.02 -11.80 2.49
N VAL A 46 -18.12 -10.60 1.92
CA VAL A 46 -17.88 -10.35 0.48
C VAL A 46 -16.42 -10.60 0.16
N PHE A 47 -15.51 -10.00 0.92
CA PHE A 47 -14.07 -10.18 0.74
C PHE A 47 -13.66 -11.65 0.85
N ALA A 48 -14.07 -12.34 1.92
CA ALA A 48 -13.75 -13.76 2.11
C ALA A 48 -14.26 -14.62 0.96
N ARG A 49 -15.52 -14.37 0.48
CA ARG A 49 -16.08 -15.06 -0.67
C ARG A 49 -15.29 -14.79 -1.95
N GLN A 50 -14.89 -13.54 -2.21
CA GLN A 50 -14.07 -13.18 -3.37
C GLN A 50 -12.74 -13.92 -3.36
N MET A 51 -12.00 -13.90 -2.25
CA MET A 51 -10.69 -14.57 -2.13
C MET A 51 -10.82 -16.09 -2.28
N THR A 52 -11.81 -16.70 -1.62
CA THR A 52 -12.07 -18.15 -1.75
C THR A 52 -12.44 -18.53 -3.19
N THR A 53 -13.25 -17.73 -3.87
CA THR A 53 -13.64 -17.99 -5.26
C THR A 53 -12.44 -17.87 -6.20
N LEU A 54 -11.61 -16.84 -6.04
CA LEU A 54 -10.40 -16.69 -6.84
C LEU A 54 -9.43 -17.86 -6.60
N ALA A 55 -9.20 -18.26 -5.35
CA ALA A 55 -8.33 -19.39 -5.03
C ALA A 55 -8.83 -20.70 -5.64
N ARG A 56 -10.13 -20.99 -5.55
CA ARG A 56 -10.77 -22.18 -6.17
C ARG A 56 -10.68 -22.15 -7.69
N ALA A 57 -10.72 -20.98 -8.31
CA ALA A 57 -10.54 -20.80 -9.74
C ALA A 57 -9.04 -20.85 -10.17
N GLY A 58 -8.12 -21.18 -9.27
CA GLY A 58 -6.70 -21.35 -9.57
C GLY A 58 -5.89 -20.05 -9.63
N TRP A 59 -6.47 -18.92 -9.22
CA TRP A 59 -5.72 -17.66 -9.14
C TRP A 59 -4.59 -17.75 -8.10
N LYS A 60 -3.53 -17.00 -8.36
CA LYS A 60 -2.39 -16.82 -7.46
C LYS A 60 -2.14 -15.33 -7.25
N THR A 61 -1.81 -14.96 -6.03
CA THR A 61 -1.32 -13.60 -5.77
C THR A 61 0.20 -13.53 -5.92
N LEU A 62 0.67 -12.39 -6.35
CA LEU A 62 2.10 -12.09 -6.51
C LEU A 62 2.58 -11.27 -5.34
N THR A 63 3.83 -11.51 -4.93
CA THR A 63 4.57 -10.54 -4.13
C THR A 63 4.94 -9.33 -5.00
N LEU A 64 5.30 -8.22 -4.35
CA LEU A 64 5.75 -7.02 -5.02
C LEU A 64 7.01 -7.27 -5.88
N ASP A 65 7.92 -8.12 -5.38
CA ASP A 65 9.13 -8.52 -6.10
C ASP A 65 8.81 -9.34 -7.34
N GLN A 66 7.93 -10.32 -7.23
CA GLN A 66 7.47 -11.12 -8.36
C GLN A 66 6.76 -10.27 -9.43
N PHE A 67 5.98 -9.27 -9.00
CA PHE A 67 5.33 -8.34 -9.90
C PHE A 67 6.34 -7.44 -10.61
N ALA A 68 7.32 -6.88 -9.87
CA ALA A 68 8.39 -6.06 -10.42
C ALA A 68 9.23 -6.84 -11.44
N GLU A 69 9.53 -8.11 -11.18
CA GLU A 69 10.28 -8.96 -12.10
C GLU A 69 9.52 -9.16 -13.42
N ARG A 70 8.21 -9.45 -13.34
CA ARG A 70 7.38 -9.60 -14.54
C ARG A 70 7.28 -8.31 -15.36
N LEU A 71 7.26 -7.17 -14.69
CA LEU A 71 7.27 -5.87 -15.36
C LEU A 71 8.60 -5.62 -16.10
N ARG A 72 9.75 -6.05 -15.50
CA ARG A 72 11.09 -5.89 -16.09
C ARG A 72 11.36 -6.84 -17.22
N SER A 73 11.01 -8.11 -17.06
CA SER A 73 11.30 -9.14 -18.06
C SER A 73 10.53 -8.91 -19.36
N GLY A 74 9.39 -8.24 -19.31
CA GLY A 74 8.54 -8.02 -20.48
C GLY A 74 8.11 -9.34 -21.15
N ASP A 75 8.32 -10.44 -20.46
CA ASP A 75 8.38 -11.77 -21.05
C ASP A 75 6.99 -12.36 -21.22
N SER A 76 6.60 -12.50 -22.48
CA SER A 76 5.48 -13.33 -22.90
C SER A 76 5.70 -14.83 -22.62
N ALA A 77 6.93 -15.23 -22.27
CA ALA A 77 7.28 -16.63 -21.96
C ALA A 77 6.78 -17.06 -20.56
N PHE A 78 6.59 -16.12 -19.63
CA PHE A 78 5.73 -16.38 -18.46
C PHE A 78 4.25 -16.33 -18.88
N ARG A 79 3.87 -17.12 -19.85
CA ARG A 79 2.49 -17.55 -20.04
C ARG A 79 2.07 -18.39 -18.84
N THR A 80 2.15 -17.79 -17.64
CA THR A 80 1.33 -18.28 -16.55
C THR A 80 -0.13 -18.12 -16.95
N PRO A 81 -0.97 -19.08 -16.62
CA PRO A 81 -2.39 -19.01 -16.91
C PRO A 81 -2.92 -17.65 -16.47
N HIS A 82 -3.98 -17.16 -17.11
CA HIS A 82 -4.68 -15.88 -16.90
C HIS A 82 -5.16 -15.62 -15.45
N SER A 83 -4.45 -16.14 -14.45
CA SER A 83 -4.85 -16.30 -13.04
C SER A 83 -3.81 -15.82 -12.05
N ALA A 84 -2.92 -14.88 -12.42
CA ALA A 84 -2.05 -14.21 -11.46
C ALA A 84 -2.44 -12.75 -11.32
N LEU A 85 -2.44 -12.21 -10.09
CA LEU A 85 -2.77 -10.81 -9.78
C LEU A 85 -1.88 -10.27 -8.66
N LEU A 86 -1.71 -8.95 -8.62
CA LEU A 86 -1.21 -8.27 -7.44
C LEU A 86 -2.40 -7.79 -6.61
N LEU A 87 -2.47 -8.22 -5.36
CA LEU A 87 -3.50 -7.80 -4.42
C LEU A 87 -2.94 -6.68 -3.54
N THR A 88 -3.60 -5.52 -3.55
CA THR A 88 -3.12 -4.35 -2.80
C THR A 88 -4.18 -3.81 -1.85
N PHE A 89 -3.72 -3.25 -0.72
CA PHE A 89 -4.53 -2.56 0.27
C PHE A 89 -3.90 -1.19 0.55
N ASP A 90 -4.70 -0.14 0.50
CA ASP A 90 -4.24 1.21 0.84
C ASP A 90 -4.51 1.53 2.32
N ASP A 91 -3.91 2.61 2.81
CA ASP A 91 -4.06 3.23 4.12
C ASP A 91 -3.48 2.44 5.31
N GLY A 92 -3.38 1.11 5.23
CA GLY A 92 -2.82 0.30 6.32
C GLY A 92 -3.67 0.27 7.58
N TYR A 93 -5.01 0.15 7.47
CA TYR A 93 -5.90 0.05 8.62
C TYR A 93 -5.63 -1.17 9.50
N ALA A 94 -5.74 -1.03 10.81
CA ALA A 94 -5.51 -2.10 11.79
C ALA A 94 -6.40 -3.33 11.56
N SER A 95 -7.61 -3.13 11.04
CA SER A 95 -8.56 -4.19 10.70
C SER A 95 -8.05 -5.18 9.66
N LEU A 96 -7.01 -4.82 8.88
CA LEU A 96 -6.41 -5.73 7.90
C LEU A 96 -5.77 -6.95 8.60
N ALA A 97 -5.08 -6.74 9.72
CA ALA A 97 -4.47 -7.83 10.48
C ALA A 97 -5.51 -8.79 11.08
N GLU A 98 -6.72 -8.31 11.36
CA GLU A 98 -7.77 -9.09 12.00
C GLU A 98 -8.69 -9.79 10.99
N HIS A 99 -8.94 -9.16 9.83
CA HIS A 99 -10.01 -9.58 8.93
C HIS A 99 -9.53 -9.94 7.51
N VAL A 100 -8.30 -9.56 7.15
CA VAL A 100 -7.79 -9.74 5.79
C VAL A 100 -6.68 -10.78 5.74
N TYR A 101 -5.58 -10.53 6.45
CA TYR A 101 -4.41 -11.38 6.33
C TYR A 101 -4.65 -12.84 6.75
N PRO A 102 -5.43 -13.14 7.81
CA PRO A 102 -5.78 -14.54 8.11
C PRO A 102 -6.51 -15.22 6.95
N VAL A 103 -7.52 -14.55 6.38
CA VAL A 103 -8.30 -15.08 5.24
C VAL A 103 -7.42 -15.34 4.02
N LEU A 104 -6.47 -14.43 3.75
CA LEU A 104 -5.53 -14.59 2.64
C LEU A 104 -4.56 -15.76 2.89
N ALA A 105 -4.02 -15.85 4.10
CA ALA A 105 -3.12 -16.94 4.48
C ALA A 105 -3.80 -18.31 4.36
N ASP A 106 -5.06 -18.42 4.79
CA ASP A 106 -5.85 -19.66 4.72
C ASP A 106 -6.04 -20.18 3.29
N VAL A 107 -6.06 -19.27 2.29
CA VAL A 107 -6.19 -19.64 0.87
C VAL A 107 -4.85 -19.60 0.12
N GLY A 108 -3.74 -19.41 0.82
CA GLY A 108 -2.39 -19.35 0.23
C GLY A 108 -2.13 -18.09 -0.60
N PHE A 109 -2.79 -16.99 -0.27
CA PHE A 109 -2.60 -15.68 -0.91
C PHE A 109 -1.72 -14.78 -0.06
N THR A 110 -1.00 -13.89 -0.73
CA THR A 110 -0.30 -12.75 -0.13
C THR A 110 -0.85 -11.44 -0.68
N ALA A 111 -0.42 -10.32 -0.09
CA ALA A 111 -0.82 -8.99 -0.52
C ALA A 111 0.26 -7.95 -0.20
N THR A 112 0.20 -6.81 -0.91
CA THR A 112 0.98 -5.61 -0.60
C THR A 112 0.10 -4.58 0.09
N THR A 113 0.50 -4.08 1.26
CA THR A 113 -0.20 -3.00 1.96
C THR A 113 0.60 -1.70 1.88
N PHE A 114 -0.03 -0.65 1.35
CA PHE A 114 0.56 0.68 1.28
C PHE A 114 0.26 1.46 2.56
N LEU A 115 1.32 1.83 3.29
CA LEU A 115 1.26 2.43 4.61
C LEU A 115 1.39 3.95 4.55
N ILE A 116 0.50 4.66 5.25
CA ILE A 116 0.68 6.08 5.58
C ILE A 116 1.64 6.13 6.78
N THR A 117 2.92 6.41 6.54
CA THR A 117 3.96 6.14 7.53
C THR A 117 3.88 6.97 8.81
N ASP A 118 3.32 8.18 8.76
CA ASP A 118 3.09 9.03 9.94
C ASP A 118 1.94 8.52 10.82
N TYR A 119 1.11 7.61 10.29
CA TYR A 119 -0.08 7.10 10.98
C TYR A 119 0.07 5.67 11.47
N VAL A 120 1.18 5.00 11.21
CA VAL A 120 1.45 3.66 11.74
C VAL A 120 1.34 3.68 13.28
N GLY A 121 0.46 2.82 13.83
CA GLY A 121 0.15 2.74 15.26
C GLY A 121 -0.73 3.88 15.80
N ARG A 122 -1.27 4.73 14.93
CA ARG A 122 -2.09 5.88 15.32
C ARG A 122 -3.53 5.74 14.85
N LEU A 123 -4.39 6.59 15.40
CA LEU A 123 -5.77 6.72 14.93
C LEU A 123 -5.83 7.56 13.67
N ASN A 124 -6.75 7.21 12.77
CA ASN A 124 -7.04 8.00 11.57
C ASN A 124 -7.55 9.40 11.96
N THR A 125 -6.73 10.41 11.70
CA THR A 125 -7.08 11.84 11.87
C THR A 125 -6.85 12.65 10.60
N TRP A 126 -6.33 12.02 9.54
CA TRP A 126 -6.06 12.65 8.25
C TRP A 126 -7.30 12.72 7.34
N ASP A 127 -8.23 11.78 7.50
CA ASP A 127 -9.41 11.69 6.66
C ASP A 127 -10.61 12.50 7.18
N VAL A 128 -11.55 12.77 6.30
CA VAL A 128 -12.85 13.35 6.66
C VAL A 128 -13.63 12.29 7.43
N ARG A 129 -14.15 12.67 8.60
CA ARG A 129 -14.93 11.74 9.42
C ARG A 129 -16.34 11.64 8.89
N TYR A 130 -16.68 10.44 8.44
CA TYR A 130 -18.06 10.07 8.11
C TYR A 130 -18.68 9.16 9.18
N THR A 131 -17.91 8.83 10.25
CA THR A 131 -18.36 8.04 11.42
C THR A 131 -17.85 8.67 12.71
N TRP A 132 -18.48 8.32 13.82
CA TRP A 132 -18.03 8.69 15.17
C TRP A 132 -16.81 7.90 15.63
N ASP A 133 -16.59 6.73 15.02
CA ASP A 133 -15.49 5.83 15.36
C ASP A 133 -14.17 6.28 14.77
N ARG A 134 -13.13 6.22 15.59
CA ARG A 134 -11.76 6.45 15.16
C ARG A 134 -11.14 5.12 14.71
N LEU A 135 -10.81 5.01 13.45
CA LEU A 135 -10.13 3.84 12.91
C LEU A 135 -8.64 3.90 13.26
N GLY A 136 -8.11 2.77 13.76
CA GLY A 136 -6.67 2.63 13.97
C GLY A 136 -5.95 2.15 12.72
N HIS A 137 -4.67 2.51 12.61
CA HIS A 137 -3.74 1.95 11.64
C HIS A 137 -2.93 0.81 12.27
N LEU A 138 -2.39 -0.07 11.44
CA LEU A 138 -1.45 -1.12 11.84
C LEU A 138 -0.29 -0.50 12.64
N ASP A 139 0.14 -1.15 13.69
CA ASP A 139 1.39 -0.86 14.39
C ASP A 139 2.58 -1.62 13.77
N TRP A 140 3.81 -1.19 14.11
CA TRP A 140 5.02 -1.78 13.55
C TRP A 140 5.21 -3.25 13.92
N ASP A 141 4.73 -3.68 15.10
CA ASP A 141 4.85 -5.07 15.54
C ASP A 141 3.93 -5.98 14.73
N ARG A 142 2.69 -5.55 14.45
CA ARG A 142 1.77 -6.28 13.58
C ARG A 142 2.30 -6.35 12.15
N ILE A 143 2.83 -5.25 11.64
CA ILE A 143 3.44 -5.17 10.31
C ILE A 143 4.61 -6.16 10.20
N GLY A 144 5.56 -6.14 11.17
CA GLY A 144 6.70 -7.07 11.18
C GLY A 144 6.28 -8.53 11.16
N ARG A 145 5.33 -8.92 12.03
CA ARG A 145 4.81 -10.30 12.07
C ARG A 145 4.19 -10.76 10.75
N TRP A 146 3.51 -9.88 10.02
CA TRP A 146 2.92 -10.24 8.74
C TRP A 146 3.93 -10.20 7.59
N GLN A 147 4.94 -9.32 7.67
CA GLN A 147 6.06 -9.33 6.74
C GLN A 147 6.84 -10.66 6.80
N GLU A 148 7.11 -11.18 8.00
CA GLU A 148 7.73 -12.49 8.21
C GLU A 148 6.90 -13.65 7.61
N ARG A 149 5.60 -13.45 7.43
CA ARG A 149 4.67 -14.40 6.79
C ARG A 149 4.53 -14.20 5.28
N GLY A 150 5.35 -13.35 4.67
CA GLY A 150 5.37 -13.13 3.22
C GLY A 150 4.37 -12.09 2.70
N PHE A 151 3.84 -11.22 3.58
CA PHE A 151 3.08 -10.06 3.15
C PHE A 151 4.01 -8.87 2.91
N ASP A 152 3.74 -8.10 1.86
CA ASP A 152 4.52 -6.94 1.50
C ASP A 152 3.92 -5.66 2.10
N PHE A 153 4.80 -4.74 2.47
CA PHE A 153 4.45 -3.40 2.91
C PHE A 153 5.23 -2.37 2.11
N ALA A 154 4.57 -1.29 1.70
CA ALA A 154 5.16 -0.25 0.88
C ALA A 154 4.58 1.13 1.22
N SER A 155 4.97 2.17 0.49
CA SER A 155 4.64 3.56 0.81
C SER A 155 3.27 3.99 0.30
N HIS A 156 2.49 4.68 1.17
CA HIS A 156 1.34 5.49 0.77
C HIS A 156 1.56 6.97 1.12
N SER A 157 2.76 7.50 0.85
CA SER A 157 3.30 8.77 1.33
C SER A 157 3.47 8.83 2.87
N ALA A 158 3.94 9.94 3.38
CA ALA A 158 4.10 10.11 4.82
C ALA A 158 2.77 10.46 5.50
N SER A 159 2.05 11.47 5.00
CA SER A 159 0.87 12.05 5.67
C SER A 159 -0.46 11.84 4.91
N HIS A 160 -0.46 11.13 3.76
CA HIS A 160 -1.61 10.96 2.86
C HIS A 160 -2.09 12.29 2.22
N THR A 161 -1.21 13.28 2.10
CA THR A 161 -1.56 14.52 1.42
C THR A 161 -1.56 14.30 -0.10
N ARG A 162 -2.48 14.94 -0.83
CA ARG A 162 -2.53 14.87 -2.28
C ARG A 162 -1.28 15.54 -2.88
N LEU A 163 -0.33 14.74 -3.36
CA LEU A 163 1.00 15.17 -3.79
C LEU A 163 0.95 16.19 -4.94
N THR A 164 -0.02 16.07 -5.86
CA THR A 164 -0.18 17.00 -7.00
C THR A 164 -0.53 18.43 -6.59
N TRP A 165 -0.94 18.66 -5.34
CA TRP A 165 -1.24 20.00 -4.82
C TRP A 165 -0.07 20.64 -4.05
N LEU A 166 0.97 19.86 -3.78
CA LEU A 166 2.16 20.32 -3.07
C LEU A 166 3.17 20.94 -4.03
N SER A 167 4.03 21.82 -3.51
CA SER A 167 5.24 22.22 -4.22
C SER A 167 6.18 21.02 -4.39
N ASP A 168 7.16 21.12 -5.29
CA ASP A 168 8.14 20.06 -5.53
C ASP A 168 8.89 19.67 -4.25
N ALA A 169 9.32 20.65 -3.48
CA ALA A 169 10.04 20.41 -2.22
C ALA A 169 9.19 19.66 -1.20
N HIS A 170 7.90 20.04 -1.05
CA HIS A 170 7.00 19.35 -0.12
C HIS A 170 6.62 17.95 -0.62
N ALA A 171 6.37 17.78 -1.92
CA ALA A 171 6.05 16.47 -2.48
C ALA A 171 7.25 15.51 -2.39
N ALA A 172 8.47 16.00 -2.67
CA ALA A 172 9.69 15.22 -2.48
C ALA A 172 9.88 14.82 -1.01
N ALA A 173 9.71 15.75 -0.06
CA ALA A 173 9.82 15.48 1.36
C ALA A 173 8.82 14.42 1.86
N GLU A 174 7.56 14.43 1.36
CA GLU A 174 6.54 13.41 1.64
C GLU A 174 7.00 12.01 1.18
N LEU A 175 7.52 11.93 -0.04
CA LEU A 175 7.98 10.67 -0.65
C LEU A 175 9.24 10.14 0.05
N GLU A 176 10.24 11.00 0.26
CA GLU A 176 11.51 10.63 0.90
C GLU A 176 11.33 10.21 2.35
N ARG A 177 10.58 10.98 3.15
CA ARG A 177 10.32 10.69 4.56
C ARG A 177 9.62 9.34 4.72
N SER A 178 8.60 9.07 3.91
CA SER A 178 7.93 7.77 3.93
C SER A 178 8.89 6.63 3.59
N ARG A 179 9.67 6.79 2.52
CA ARG A 179 10.63 5.79 2.08
C ARG A 179 11.71 5.52 3.12
N GLN A 180 12.27 6.57 3.74
CA GLN A 180 13.28 6.45 4.79
C GLN A 180 12.73 5.72 6.02
N THR A 181 11.50 6.06 6.43
CA THR A 181 10.81 5.39 7.55
C THR A 181 10.65 3.89 7.28
N LEU A 182 10.17 3.52 6.09
CA LEU A 182 10.01 2.12 5.71
C LEU A 182 11.35 1.39 5.63
N ARG A 183 12.37 2.02 5.04
CA ARG A 183 13.71 1.45 4.97
C ARG A 183 14.28 1.11 6.35
N HIS A 184 14.09 2.04 7.29
CA HIS A 184 14.59 1.86 8.67
C HIS A 184 13.81 0.77 9.42
N ARG A 185 12.50 0.68 9.22
CA ARG A 185 11.60 -0.22 9.96
C ARG A 185 11.51 -1.62 9.37
N LEU A 186 11.48 -1.74 8.04
CA LEU A 186 11.11 -2.97 7.33
C LEU A 186 12.19 -3.43 6.32
N GLY A 187 13.23 -2.64 6.14
CA GLY A 187 14.29 -2.96 5.18
C GLY A 187 14.06 -2.43 3.76
N PRO A 188 14.98 -2.74 2.84
CA PRO A 188 14.98 -2.16 1.49
C PRO A 188 13.79 -2.62 0.62
N GLN A 189 13.24 -3.81 0.84
CA GLN A 189 12.12 -4.35 0.06
C GLN A 189 10.88 -3.43 0.15
N ALA A 190 10.59 -2.88 1.35
CA ALA A 190 9.46 -1.99 1.59
C ALA A 190 9.60 -0.60 0.91
N THR A 191 10.76 -0.31 0.31
CA THR A 191 11.06 1.00 -0.30
C THR A 191 10.93 1.04 -1.82
N ARG A 192 10.56 -0.08 -2.44
CA ARG A 192 10.49 -0.23 -3.89
C ARG A 192 9.29 0.48 -4.51
N ALA A 193 8.17 0.51 -3.82
CA ALA A 193 6.90 0.95 -4.39
C ALA A 193 6.22 2.07 -3.59
N VAL A 194 5.49 2.91 -4.31
CA VAL A 194 4.58 3.91 -3.75
C VAL A 194 3.20 3.80 -4.40
N ALA A 195 2.13 3.83 -3.59
CA ALA A 195 0.80 4.16 -4.08
C ALA A 195 0.56 5.65 -3.82
N TYR A 196 0.13 6.36 -4.86
CA TYR A 196 -0.13 7.80 -4.74
C TYR A 196 -1.47 8.03 -4.05
N PRO A 197 -1.52 8.85 -2.98
CA PRO A 197 -2.78 9.19 -2.34
C PRO A 197 -3.84 9.66 -3.34
N PHE A 198 -5.08 9.17 -3.19
CA PHE A 198 -6.20 9.42 -4.12
C PHE A 198 -5.96 8.93 -5.57
N GLY A 199 -4.94 8.13 -5.81
CA GLY A 199 -4.47 7.76 -7.14
C GLY A 199 -3.97 8.97 -7.96
N ALA A 200 -3.75 10.13 -7.31
CA ALA A 200 -3.44 11.39 -7.94
C ALA A 200 -1.94 11.50 -8.26
N ARG A 201 -1.63 11.53 -9.55
CA ARG A 201 -0.28 11.68 -10.07
C ARG A 201 -0.28 12.49 -11.37
N ASP A 202 0.85 13.05 -11.67
CA ASP A 202 1.24 13.65 -12.94
C ASP A 202 2.72 13.31 -13.22
N GLU A 203 3.25 13.70 -14.35
CA GLU A 203 4.64 13.45 -14.72
C GLU A 203 5.64 14.06 -13.71
N ARG A 204 5.26 15.19 -13.11
CA ARG A 204 6.06 15.86 -12.08
C ARG A 204 6.22 14.96 -10.85
N ILE A 205 5.13 14.41 -10.34
CA ILE A 205 5.13 13.50 -9.19
C ILE A 205 5.85 12.19 -9.52
N GLU A 206 5.70 11.65 -10.74
CA GLU A 206 6.45 10.48 -11.19
C GLU A 206 7.97 10.72 -11.20
N ARG A 207 8.42 11.90 -11.66
CA ARG A 207 9.85 12.29 -11.60
C ARG A 207 10.35 12.39 -10.17
N LEU A 208 9.58 13.01 -9.26
CA LEU A 208 9.94 13.12 -7.85
C LEU A 208 9.97 11.75 -7.15
N ALA A 209 9.03 10.85 -7.44
CA ALA A 209 9.04 9.48 -6.94
C ALA A 209 10.27 8.71 -7.42
N ARG A 210 10.66 8.87 -8.69
CA ARG A 210 11.89 8.29 -9.24
C ARG A 210 13.12 8.84 -8.54
N ALA A 211 13.20 10.17 -8.36
CA ALA A 211 14.30 10.83 -7.67
C ALA A 211 14.42 10.39 -6.21
N ALA A 212 13.30 10.17 -5.53
CA ALA A 212 13.24 9.57 -4.20
C ALA A 212 13.68 8.10 -4.17
N GLY A 213 13.80 7.42 -5.33
CA GLY A 213 14.28 6.05 -5.48
C GLY A 213 13.19 4.98 -5.46
N TYR A 214 11.94 5.33 -5.75
CA TYR A 214 10.89 4.35 -6.03
C TYR A 214 11.03 3.77 -7.44
N GLU A 215 10.82 2.47 -7.58
CA GLU A 215 10.84 1.74 -8.85
C GLU A 215 9.44 1.59 -9.44
N LEU A 216 8.42 1.43 -8.57
CA LEU A 216 7.04 1.21 -8.93
C LEU A 216 6.14 2.31 -8.33
N GLY A 217 5.19 2.81 -9.12
CA GLY A 217 4.21 3.78 -8.68
C GLY A 217 2.80 3.34 -9.09
N PHE A 218 1.90 3.27 -8.12
CA PHE A 218 0.52 2.84 -8.31
C PHE A 218 -0.42 4.03 -8.23
N GLY A 219 -1.12 4.29 -9.33
CA GLY A 219 -2.10 5.36 -9.43
C GLY A 219 -3.53 4.88 -9.31
N GLY A 220 -4.44 5.59 -9.99
CA GLY A 220 -5.84 5.21 -10.13
C GLY A 220 -6.05 4.18 -11.25
N VAL A 221 -7.25 4.23 -11.88
CA VAL A 221 -7.71 3.26 -12.88
C VAL A 221 -7.01 3.35 -14.26
N ARG A 222 -6.20 4.36 -14.47
CA ARG A 222 -5.45 4.56 -15.73
C ARG A 222 -3.95 4.61 -15.47
N GLY A 223 -3.20 3.83 -16.24
CA GLY A 223 -1.75 3.91 -16.37
C GLY A 223 -1.35 4.74 -17.58
N ASN A 224 -0.05 4.96 -17.74
CA ASN A 224 0.53 5.60 -18.95
C ASN A 224 1.73 4.81 -19.48
N GLY A 225 1.85 3.50 -19.12
CA GLY A 225 2.96 2.63 -19.53
C GLY A 225 4.24 2.78 -18.70
N SER A 226 4.34 3.83 -17.90
CA SER A 226 5.46 4.00 -16.96
C SER A 226 5.36 3.04 -15.78
N PRO A 227 6.47 2.45 -15.32
CA PRO A 227 6.49 1.69 -14.06
C PRO A 227 6.06 2.52 -12.84
N LEU A 228 6.17 3.84 -12.91
CA LEU A 228 5.71 4.78 -11.87
C LEU A 228 4.28 5.25 -12.09
N ALA A 229 3.53 4.63 -13.00
CA ALA A 229 2.17 5.00 -13.35
C ALA A 229 1.27 3.79 -13.59
N LEU A 230 1.41 2.77 -12.77
CA LEU A 230 0.66 1.52 -12.90
C LEU A 230 -0.81 1.74 -12.55
N ALA A 231 -1.69 1.20 -13.40
CA ALA A 231 -3.12 1.23 -13.18
C ALA A 231 -3.55 0.21 -12.13
N ARG A 232 -4.61 0.50 -11.38
CA ARG A 232 -5.23 -0.42 -10.43
C ARG A 232 -6.73 -0.56 -10.69
N LEU A 233 -7.27 -1.69 -10.30
CA LEU A 233 -8.68 -2.02 -10.33
C LEU A 233 -9.23 -1.86 -8.91
N PRO A 234 -9.84 -0.71 -8.56
CA PRO A 234 -10.38 -0.49 -7.23
C PRO A 234 -11.63 -1.34 -7.01
N VAL A 235 -11.76 -1.86 -5.79
CA VAL A 235 -12.93 -2.63 -5.34
C VAL A 235 -13.69 -1.79 -4.32
N TYR A 236 -14.98 -1.58 -4.58
CA TYR A 236 -15.84 -0.69 -3.82
C TYR A 236 -17.01 -1.43 -3.15
N VAL A 237 -17.77 -0.72 -2.33
CA VAL A 237 -18.91 -1.26 -1.54
C VAL A 237 -19.97 -1.96 -2.38
N TRP A 238 -20.14 -1.58 -3.64
CA TRP A 238 -21.11 -2.20 -4.57
C TRP A 238 -20.54 -3.43 -5.29
N ASP A 239 -19.27 -3.75 -5.11
CA ASP A 239 -18.63 -4.92 -5.72
C ASP A 239 -18.91 -6.18 -4.89
N VAL A 240 -20.21 -6.52 -4.83
CA VAL A 240 -20.72 -7.62 -3.98
C VAL A 240 -20.64 -8.99 -4.62
N GLY A 241 -20.17 -9.09 -5.86
CA GLY A 241 -20.02 -10.36 -6.59
C GLY A 241 -18.95 -11.28 -5.98
N SER A 242 -18.97 -12.54 -6.41
CA SER A 242 -17.96 -13.53 -6.00
C SER A 242 -16.59 -13.31 -6.66
N ILE A 243 -16.58 -12.61 -7.80
CA ILE A 243 -15.36 -12.17 -8.49
C ILE A 243 -15.44 -10.65 -8.60
N PRO A 244 -14.38 -9.91 -8.21
CA PRO A 244 -14.33 -8.46 -8.38
C PRO A 244 -14.64 -8.04 -9.82
N VAL A 245 -15.53 -7.05 -9.98
CA VAL A 245 -16.01 -6.62 -11.30
C VAL A 245 -14.88 -6.22 -12.23
N GLY A 246 -13.81 -5.61 -11.68
CA GLY A 246 -12.62 -5.26 -12.45
C GLY A 246 -11.91 -6.44 -13.13
N LEU A 247 -12.05 -7.66 -12.58
CA LEU A 247 -11.48 -8.89 -13.16
C LEU A 247 -12.42 -9.58 -14.15
N GLN A 248 -13.68 -9.17 -14.23
CA GLN A 248 -14.64 -9.77 -15.17
C GLN A 248 -14.36 -9.29 -16.60
N GLY A 249 -14.53 -10.19 -17.55
CA GLY A 249 -14.45 -9.86 -18.97
C GLY A 249 -15.74 -9.26 -19.54
N GLY A 250 -15.72 -8.85 -20.79
CA GLY A 250 -16.90 -8.39 -21.53
C GLY A 250 -17.50 -7.07 -21.06
N THR A 251 -18.79 -6.88 -21.30
CA THR A 251 -19.53 -5.64 -21.00
C THR A 251 -19.58 -5.33 -19.51
N SER A 252 -19.74 -6.36 -18.65
CA SER A 252 -19.76 -6.20 -17.19
C SER A 252 -18.45 -5.60 -16.66
N GLY A 253 -17.31 -6.10 -17.13
CA GLY A 253 -16.02 -5.55 -16.76
C GLY A 253 -15.77 -4.13 -17.30
N ALA A 254 -16.24 -3.83 -18.52
CA ALA A 254 -16.17 -2.48 -19.08
C ALA A 254 -17.01 -1.48 -18.29
N MET A 255 -18.22 -1.84 -17.92
CA MET A 255 -19.11 -1.03 -17.09
C MET A 255 -18.52 -0.83 -15.69
N GLY A 256 -17.98 -1.90 -15.07
CA GLY A 256 -17.31 -1.80 -13.77
C GLY A 256 -16.13 -0.86 -13.78
N ARG A 257 -15.27 -0.89 -14.80
CA ARG A 257 -14.17 0.05 -14.99
C ARG A 257 -14.66 1.50 -15.19
N PHE A 258 -15.75 1.68 -15.91
CA PHE A 258 -16.36 3.02 -16.08
C PHE A 258 -16.87 3.57 -14.75
N VAL A 259 -17.63 2.78 -13.98
CA VAL A 259 -18.14 3.16 -12.65
C VAL A 259 -16.97 3.44 -11.69
N ALA A 260 -15.94 2.60 -11.69
CA ALA A 260 -14.73 2.80 -10.90
C ALA A 260 -14.02 4.12 -11.27
N HIS A 261 -13.97 4.46 -12.56
CA HIS A 261 -13.40 5.71 -13.02
C HIS A 261 -14.20 6.93 -12.55
N ALA A 262 -15.53 6.85 -12.63
CA ALA A 262 -16.43 7.91 -12.13
C ALA A 262 -16.28 8.09 -10.61
N ALA A 263 -16.27 6.99 -9.85
CA ALA A 263 -16.08 7.02 -8.40
C ALA A 263 -14.71 7.60 -7.99
N ASN A 264 -13.65 7.25 -8.72
CA ASN A 264 -12.31 7.79 -8.46
C ASN A 264 -12.25 9.32 -8.70
N ARG A 265 -13.08 9.88 -9.58
CA ARG A 265 -13.22 11.34 -9.74
C ARG A 265 -13.86 11.99 -8.53
N CYS A 266 -14.76 11.30 -7.82
CA CYS A 266 -15.36 11.81 -6.59
C CYS A 266 -14.33 11.95 -5.44
N ALA A 267 -13.22 11.24 -5.49
CA ALA A 267 -12.10 11.38 -4.55
C ALA A 267 -11.49 12.79 -4.55
N VAL A 268 -11.72 13.59 -5.60
CA VAL A 268 -11.35 15.01 -5.64
C VAL A 268 -12.09 15.80 -4.56
N GLY A 269 -13.39 15.51 -4.33
CA GLY A 269 -14.19 16.17 -3.27
C GLY A 269 -13.61 15.91 -1.88
N THR A 270 -13.21 14.68 -1.58
CA THR A 270 -12.56 14.32 -0.31
C THR A 270 -11.23 15.06 -0.14
N SER A 271 -10.43 15.17 -1.21
CA SER A 271 -9.17 15.90 -1.19
C SER A 271 -9.37 17.42 -0.90
N VAL A 272 -10.41 18.03 -1.47
CA VAL A 272 -10.75 19.45 -1.20
C VAL A 272 -11.10 19.67 0.27
N MET A 273 -11.93 18.80 0.84
CA MET A 273 -12.30 18.87 2.25
C MET A 273 -11.10 18.68 3.18
N GLN A 274 -10.14 17.79 2.83
CA GLN A 274 -8.90 17.64 3.57
C GLN A 274 -8.02 18.89 3.47
N GLY A 275 -7.90 19.49 2.29
CA GLY A 275 -7.16 20.74 2.09
C GLY A 275 -7.69 21.90 2.96
N ILE A 276 -9.01 22.07 3.02
CA ILE A 276 -9.65 23.07 3.89
C ILE A 276 -9.32 22.80 5.36
N ARG A 277 -9.38 21.55 5.79
CA ARG A 277 -9.11 21.17 7.18
C ARG A 277 -7.65 21.39 7.57
N SER A 278 -6.68 21.07 6.70
CA SER A 278 -5.25 21.31 6.95
C SER A 278 -4.96 22.80 7.02
N TRP A 279 -5.60 23.61 6.19
CA TRP A 279 -5.51 25.07 6.24
C TRP A 279 -6.05 25.63 7.56
N VAL A 280 -7.23 25.21 8.00
CA VAL A 280 -7.83 25.61 9.29
C VAL A 280 -6.99 25.16 10.47
N SER A 281 -6.39 23.95 10.41
CA SER A 281 -5.50 23.43 11.46
C SER A 281 -4.15 24.15 11.46
N GLY A 282 -3.60 24.50 10.30
CA GLY A 282 -2.36 25.25 10.14
C GLY A 282 -2.47 26.68 10.70
N VAL A 283 -3.61 27.32 10.52
CA VAL A 283 -3.88 28.64 11.14
C VAL A 283 -3.89 28.57 12.68
N ARG A 284 -4.31 27.42 13.25
CA ARG A 284 -4.22 27.20 14.72
C ARG A 284 -2.82 26.86 15.21
N ALA A 285 -2.00 26.18 14.39
CA ALA A 285 -0.64 25.77 14.77
C ALA A 285 0.37 26.93 14.77
N SER A 286 0.11 28.00 14.02
CA SER A 286 0.98 29.19 13.99
C SER A 286 0.98 30.00 15.30
N HIS A 287 0.14 29.67 16.28
CA HIS A 287 0.08 30.33 17.59
C HIS A 287 0.61 29.49 18.76
N THR A 288 1.17 28.31 18.53
CA THR A 288 1.86 27.56 19.58
C THR A 288 3.37 27.73 19.43
N PRO A 289 4.08 28.29 20.45
CA PRO A 289 5.53 28.36 20.41
C PRO A 289 6.12 26.95 20.41
N PRO A 290 7.28 26.73 19.74
CA PRO A 290 7.91 25.42 19.71
C PRO A 290 8.27 24.98 21.14
N PRO A 291 8.13 23.69 21.49
CA PRO A 291 8.53 23.22 22.80
C PRO A 291 10.04 23.44 22.95
N ASN A 292 10.35 24.09 24.08
CA ASN A 292 11.67 24.49 24.49
C ASN A 292 12.68 23.33 24.35
N THR A 293 13.58 23.38 23.39
CA THR A 293 14.70 22.47 23.26
C THR A 293 15.69 22.79 24.38
N ARG A 294 15.50 22.18 25.53
CA ARG A 294 16.57 22.16 26.55
C ARG A 294 17.77 21.46 25.94
N ARG A 295 18.85 22.21 25.77
CA ARG A 295 20.19 21.69 25.47
C ARG A 295 20.51 20.63 26.52
N LEU A 296 20.60 19.37 26.12
CA LEU A 296 21.24 18.34 26.92
C LEU A 296 22.75 18.52 26.77
N THR A 297 23.35 19.13 27.76
CA THR A 297 24.81 19.04 28.03
C THR A 297 25.14 17.59 28.36
N PRO A 298 26.23 17.04 27.83
CA PRO A 298 26.63 15.68 28.20
C PRO A 298 27.29 15.70 29.61
N LEU A 299 26.58 15.16 30.58
CA LEU A 299 27.19 14.80 31.87
C LEU A 299 27.83 13.41 31.71
N ILE A 300 29.15 13.44 31.56
CA ILE A 300 30.03 12.29 31.79
C ILE A 300 30.07 12.04 33.29
N THR A 301 29.34 11.01 33.77
CA THR A 301 29.66 10.35 35.04
C THR A 301 29.37 8.87 34.93
N GLY A 302 30.41 8.09 35.16
CA GLY A 302 30.38 6.63 35.07
C GLY A 302 29.46 6.01 36.11
N PHE A 303 28.71 5.03 35.67
CA PHE A 303 28.07 4.05 36.54
C PHE A 303 28.63 2.66 36.22
N PRO A 304 29.11 1.92 37.24
CA PRO A 304 29.67 0.59 37.02
C PRO A 304 28.55 -0.43 36.81
N TRP A 305 28.70 -1.25 35.78
CA TRP A 305 27.84 -2.41 35.52
C TRP A 305 27.98 -3.45 36.62
N PRO A 306 26.90 -4.07 37.14
CA PRO A 306 27.00 -5.20 38.05
C PRO A 306 27.50 -6.43 37.27
N ARG A 307 28.55 -7.08 37.85
CA ARG A 307 29.13 -8.34 37.37
C ARG A 307 28.10 -9.47 37.45
N ARG A 308 28.01 -10.28 36.37
CA ARG A 308 27.23 -11.53 36.37
C ARG A 308 27.74 -12.50 37.46
N PRO A 309 26.83 -13.20 38.16
CA PRO A 309 27.25 -14.29 39.06
C PRO A 309 27.70 -15.51 38.24
N PRO A 310 28.59 -16.36 38.78
CA PRO A 310 29.14 -17.50 38.10
C PRO A 310 28.07 -18.61 37.93
N SER A 311 28.05 -19.23 36.75
CA SER A 311 27.23 -20.38 36.43
C SER A 311 27.59 -21.58 37.31
N ARG A 312 26.67 -22.08 38.15
CA ARG A 312 26.78 -23.37 38.85
C ARG A 312 26.66 -24.49 37.82
N GLY A 313 27.71 -25.31 37.77
CA GLY A 313 27.73 -26.51 36.97
C GLY A 313 26.72 -27.55 37.46
N ILE A 314 26.01 -28.15 36.54
CA ILE A 314 25.14 -29.31 36.77
C ILE A 314 26.01 -30.57 36.63
N PRO A 315 26.02 -31.49 37.62
CA PRO A 315 26.83 -32.70 37.48
C PRO A 315 26.20 -33.72 36.56
N CYS A 316 27.04 -34.23 35.64
CA CYS A 316 26.72 -35.32 34.76
C CYS A 316 26.47 -36.61 35.50
N ARG A 317 25.24 -37.13 35.53
CA ARG A 317 24.95 -38.50 36.02
C ARG A 317 25.26 -39.51 34.87
N ARG A 318 26.32 -40.26 35.08
CA ARG A 318 26.57 -41.51 34.38
C ARG A 318 25.45 -42.51 34.69
N LYS A 319 24.81 -43.08 33.69
CA LYS A 319 24.13 -44.36 33.81
C LYS A 319 25.01 -45.45 33.18
N SER A 320 25.46 -46.32 34.08
CA SER A 320 26.11 -47.57 33.79
C SER A 320 25.08 -48.59 33.28
N SER A 321 25.52 -49.32 32.29
CA SER A 321 25.18 -50.66 31.80
C SER A 321 24.37 -51.59 32.71
N CYS A 322 23.46 -52.36 32.13
CA CYS A 322 23.56 -53.84 32.09
C CYS A 322 22.30 -54.46 31.47
N ARG A 323 22.60 -55.30 30.55
CA ARG A 323 21.99 -56.53 29.99
C ARG A 323 20.81 -56.38 29.04
#